data_f53b0614d4623b862d4362eafd7a2ea9
#
_entry.id   f53b0614d4623b862d4362eafd7a2ea9
#
_cell.length_a   1.000
_cell.length_b   1.000
_cell.length_c   1.000
_cell.angle_alpha   90.00
_cell.angle_beta   90.00
_cell.angle_gamma   90.00
#
_symmetry.space_group_name_H-M   'P 1'
#
loop_
_entity.id
_entity.type
_entity.pdbx_description
1 polymer ?
#
loop_
_entity_poly.entity_id
_entity_poly.type
_entity_poly.pdbx_seq_one_letter_code
_entity_poly.pdbx_strand_id
1 'polypeptide(L)'
;MLATTYWDGQEWELDFEELAPGIFVYHNAIPAEWDVINRIEQGLAKPGTRFAWKQAGLNFGHTDETHRKCKDFKIKNNSTLEPRDEYSEDFYLMYEQVINSVKKCMTHYNPLNYLGAINYFECINIVRYGAGEFFKIHTDDGEPYRCTVSCVGYPNDNYEGGELYFPKFNVKYKPKAGDFVLSPSTYVYAHSAEPVTDDGIKYSFVLMTDRNEFAHRNDSPTYHPVDFRQAHGVGSN
;
A
#
# COMPACT_ATOMS: atom_id res chain seq x y z
N MET A 1 10.63 18.94 -4.58
CA MET A 1 12.12 18.95 -4.53
C MET A 1 12.65 17.81 -5.37
N LEU A 2 13.86 17.95 -5.95
CA LEU A 2 14.47 16.86 -6.73
C LEU A 2 15.60 16.22 -5.91
N ALA A 3 15.67 14.91 -5.96
CA ALA A 3 16.78 14.13 -5.41
C ALA A 3 17.23 13.10 -6.43
N THR A 4 18.52 12.81 -6.44
CA THR A 4 19.09 11.73 -7.23
C THR A 4 19.27 10.50 -6.36
N THR A 5 18.87 9.35 -6.88
CA THR A 5 19.10 8.05 -6.22
C THR A 5 19.60 7.02 -7.23
N TYR A 6 20.16 5.93 -6.72
CA TYR A 6 20.65 4.82 -7.55
C TYR A 6 19.84 3.56 -7.24
N TRP A 7 19.26 2.98 -8.27
CA TRP A 7 18.50 1.74 -8.18
C TRP A 7 18.76 0.90 -9.42
N ASP A 8 19.01 -0.38 -9.21
CA ASP A 8 19.27 -1.38 -10.29
C ASP A 8 20.37 -0.94 -11.27
N GLY A 9 21.44 -0.36 -10.72
CA GLY A 9 22.59 0.10 -11.52
C GLY A 9 22.36 1.37 -12.33
N GLN A 10 21.23 2.02 -12.17
CA GLN A 10 20.85 3.25 -12.87
C GLN A 10 20.66 4.41 -11.91
N GLU A 11 20.91 5.60 -12.40
CA GLU A 11 20.60 6.85 -11.72
C GLU A 11 19.13 7.24 -11.99
N TRP A 12 18.43 7.66 -10.94
CA TRP A 12 17.04 8.09 -11.00
C TRP A 12 16.89 9.45 -10.34
N GLU A 13 16.13 10.33 -10.99
CA GLU A 13 15.65 11.56 -10.37
C GLU A 13 14.28 11.30 -9.72
N LEU A 14 14.17 11.71 -8.46
CA LEU A 14 12.94 11.63 -7.68
C LEU A 14 12.44 13.03 -7.40
N ASP A 15 11.19 13.31 -7.76
CA ASP A 15 10.49 14.51 -7.30
C ASP A 15 9.73 14.18 -6.03
N PHE A 16 10.05 14.90 -4.94
CA PHE A 16 9.50 14.59 -3.62
C PHE A 16 9.18 15.85 -2.82
N GLU A 17 8.34 15.67 -1.81
CA GLU A 17 7.99 16.66 -0.80
C GLU A 17 7.97 16.00 0.58
N GLU A 18 8.55 16.64 1.59
CA GLU A 18 8.38 16.26 2.99
C GLU A 18 7.25 17.09 3.59
N LEU A 19 6.10 16.45 3.90
CA LEU A 19 4.92 17.10 4.45
C LEU A 19 5.07 17.37 5.96
N ALA A 20 5.75 16.47 6.66
CA ALA A 20 6.11 16.54 8.06
C ALA A 20 7.24 15.55 8.33
N PRO A 21 7.95 15.61 9.47
CA PRO A 21 9.04 14.69 9.76
C PRO A 21 8.66 13.22 9.52
N GLY A 22 9.33 12.59 8.56
CA GLY A 22 9.11 11.20 8.18
C GLY A 22 7.90 10.94 7.25
N ILE A 23 7.13 11.95 6.86
CA ILE A 23 6.02 11.82 5.90
C ILE A 23 6.46 12.42 4.58
N PHE A 24 6.75 11.57 3.60
CA PHE A 24 7.25 11.97 2.29
C PHE A 24 6.25 11.62 1.19
N VAL A 25 6.08 12.53 0.25
CA VAL A 25 5.38 12.28 -1.02
C VAL A 25 6.42 12.18 -2.12
N TYR A 26 6.30 11.15 -2.96
CA TYR A 26 7.06 11.00 -4.19
C TYR A 26 6.10 11.14 -5.37
N HIS A 27 6.32 12.18 -6.19
CA HIS A 27 5.47 12.49 -7.32
C HIS A 27 5.83 11.63 -8.55
N ASN A 28 4.84 11.35 -9.38
CA ASN A 28 5.01 10.55 -10.61
C ASN A 28 5.66 9.17 -10.37
N ALA A 29 5.53 8.64 -9.17
CA ALA A 29 6.05 7.32 -8.82
C ALA A 29 5.17 6.17 -9.34
N ILE A 30 3.94 6.46 -9.76
CA ILE A 30 3.07 5.59 -10.55
C ILE A 30 2.86 6.25 -11.91
N PRO A 31 3.69 5.96 -12.91
CA PRO A 31 3.57 6.57 -14.24
C PRO A 31 2.20 6.32 -14.87
N ALA A 32 1.63 7.33 -15.49
CA ALA A 32 0.30 7.24 -16.12
C ALA A 32 0.25 6.19 -17.25
N GLU A 33 1.37 5.98 -17.94
CA GLU A 33 1.50 4.98 -19.00
C GLU A 33 1.38 3.52 -18.51
N TRP A 34 1.43 3.28 -17.20
CA TRP A 34 1.13 1.96 -16.66
C TRP A 34 -0.35 1.61 -16.76
N ASP A 35 -1.20 2.59 -16.98
CA ASP A 35 -2.66 2.43 -17.16
C ASP A 35 -3.33 1.50 -16.14
N VAL A 36 -2.87 1.64 -14.89
CA VAL A 36 -3.15 0.66 -13.82
C VAL A 36 -4.64 0.48 -13.52
N ILE A 37 -5.43 1.56 -13.61
CA ILE A 37 -6.87 1.48 -13.29
C ILE A 37 -7.60 0.65 -14.36
N ASN A 38 -7.35 0.92 -15.65
CA ASN A 38 -7.96 0.14 -16.73
C ASN A 38 -7.53 -1.33 -16.64
N ARG A 39 -6.28 -1.61 -16.36
CA ARG A 39 -5.78 -2.98 -16.16
C ARG A 39 -6.48 -3.68 -15.01
N ILE A 40 -6.68 -2.99 -13.88
CA ILE A 40 -7.42 -3.51 -12.74
C ILE A 40 -8.85 -3.88 -13.15
N GLU A 41 -9.59 -2.92 -13.71
CA GLU A 41 -11.00 -3.14 -14.05
C GLU A 41 -11.17 -4.20 -15.17
N GLN A 42 -10.30 -4.22 -16.16
CA GLN A 42 -10.27 -5.26 -17.19
C GLN A 42 -9.94 -6.65 -16.61
N GLY A 43 -8.98 -6.73 -15.69
CA GLY A 43 -8.63 -7.97 -15.03
C GLY A 43 -9.77 -8.53 -14.19
N LEU A 44 -10.48 -7.67 -13.48
CA LEU A 44 -11.65 -8.05 -12.68
C LEU A 44 -12.88 -8.39 -13.53
N ALA A 45 -12.97 -7.87 -14.75
CA ALA A 45 -14.07 -8.16 -15.67
C ALA A 45 -13.88 -9.44 -16.51
N LYS A 46 -12.69 -10.06 -16.47
CA LYS A 46 -12.44 -11.31 -17.23
C LYS A 46 -13.40 -12.42 -16.80
N PRO A 47 -14.12 -13.06 -17.73
CA PRO A 47 -14.96 -14.22 -17.41
C PRO A 47 -14.13 -15.34 -16.77
N GLY A 48 -14.56 -15.85 -15.63
CA GLY A 48 -13.84 -16.91 -14.90
C GLY A 48 -12.75 -16.41 -13.94
N THR A 49 -12.52 -15.11 -13.85
CA THR A 49 -11.59 -14.57 -12.86
C THR A 49 -12.04 -14.88 -11.44
N ARG A 50 -11.08 -15.18 -10.56
CA ARG A 50 -11.32 -15.34 -9.12
C ARG A 50 -11.18 -14.04 -8.34
N PHE A 51 -10.67 -12.98 -9.00
CA PHE A 51 -10.49 -11.68 -8.39
C PHE A 51 -11.80 -10.90 -8.40
N ALA A 52 -12.11 -10.23 -7.33
CA ALA A 52 -13.31 -9.40 -7.20
C ALA A 52 -13.13 -8.35 -6.11
N TRP A 53 -13.80 -7.22 -6.28
CA TRP A 53 -13.96 -6.25 -5.20
C TRP A 53 -14.74 -6.88 -4.05
N LYS A 54 -14.17 -6.83 -2.85
CA LYS A 54 -14.79 -7.32 -1.61
C LYS A 54 -14.87 -6.18 -0.61
N GLN A 55 -15.81 -6.24 0.33
CA GLN A 55 -15.81 -5.34 1.48
C GLN A 55 -14.46 -5.45 2.21
N ALA A 56 -13.77 -4.32 2.36
CA ALA A 56 -12.48 -4.31 3.01
C ALA A 56 -12.61 -4.66 4.50
N GLY A 57 -11.72 -5.54 4.96
CA GLY A 57 -11.69 -5.97 6.36
C GLY A 57 -10.74 -5.11 7.20
N LEU A 58 -10.89 -5.28 8.50
CA LEU A 58 -9.94 -4.90 9.55
C LEU A 58 -9.05 -6.11 9.91
N ASN A 59 -8.30 -5.99 11.00
CA ASN A 59 -7.49 -7.07 11.51
C ASN A 59 -8.29 -8.37 11.69
N PHE A 60 -7.64 -9.50 11.39
CA PHE A 60 -8.26 -10.85 11.46
C PHE A 60 -9.48 -11.06 10.55
N GLY A 61 -9.63 -10.25 9.50
CA GLY A 61 -10.72 -10.39 8.52
C GLY A 61 -12.10 -9.93 9.02
N HIS A 62 -12.14 -9.28 10.19
CA HIS A 62 -13.36 -8.67 10.69
C HIS A 62 -13.75 -7.46 9.82
N THR A 63 -15.03 -7.29 9.54
CA THR A 63 -15.55 -6.13 8.81
C THR A 63 -16.35 -5.24 9.74
N ASP A 64 -16.06 -3.94 9.70
CA ASP A 64 -16.80 -2.90 10.42
C ASP A 64 -16.90 -1.66 9.54
N GLU A 65 -18.03 -1.52 8.86
CA GLU A 65 -18.28 -0.39 7.95
C GLU A 65 -18.41 0.96 8.68
N THR A 66 -18.55 0.97 9.99
CA THR A 66 -18.51 2.21 10.76
C THR A 66 -17.09 2.72 10.97
N HIS A 67 -16.09 1.86 10.78
CA HIS A 67 -14.68 2.17 10.89
C HIS A 67 -13.96 2.20 9.53
N ARG A 68 -14.24 1.20 8.66
CA ARG A 68 -13.68 1.11 7.31
C ARG A 68 -14.77 0.76 6.30
N LYS A 69 -15.16 1.72 5.50
CA LYS A 69 -16.15 1.56 4.44
C LYS A 69 -15.45 1.79 3.10
N CYS A 70 -15.07 0.72 2.45
CA CYS A 70 -14.44 0.71 1.13
C CYS A 70 -14.38 -0.73 0.62
N LYS A 71 -13.94 -0.91 -0.62
CA LYS A 71 -13.71 -2.24 -1.20
C LYS A 71 -12.24 -2.45 -1.46
N ASP A 72 -11.78 -3.68 -1.36
CA ASP A 72 -10.41 -4.04 -1.70
C ASP A 72 -10.31 -5.40 -2.40
N PHE A 73 -9.17 -5.65 -3.00
CA PHE A 73 -8.63 -6.96 -3.32
C PHE A 73 -7.09 -6.91 -3.25
N LYS A 74 -6.46 -8.08 -3.20
CA LYS A 74 -5.01 -8.17 -2.97
C LYS A 74 -4.32 -8.81 -4.15
N ILE A 75 -3.21 -8.18 -4.58
CA ILE A 75 -2.22 -8.79 -5.47
C ILE A 75 -1.08 -9.28 -4.60
N LYS A 76 -0.81 -10.58 -4.66
CA LYS A 76 0.28 -11.20 -3.91
C LYS A 76 1.41 -11.56 -4.86
N ASN A 77 2.64 -11.39 -4.41
CA ASN A 77 3.82 -11.84 -5.15
C ASN A 77 4.11 -13.33 -4.95
N ASN A 78 3.41 -13.97 -4.01
CA ASN A 78 3.69 -15.32 -3.60
C ASN A 78 2.86 -16.32 -4.41
N SER A 79 3.53 -17.00 -5.33
CA SER A 79 2.92 -18.04 -6.16
C SER A 79 2.36 -19.23 -5.37
N THR A 80 2.74 -19.40 -4.09
CA THR A 80 2.21 -20.49 -3.27
C THR A 80 0.79 -20.28 -2.80
N LEU A 81 0.32 -19.04 -2.76
CA LEU A 81 -1.03 -18.70 -2.31
C LEU A 81 -2.02 -18.51 -3.46
N GLU A 82 -1.52 -18.11 -4.62
CA GLU A 82 -2.34 -17.94 -5.83
C GLU A 82 -1.50 -18.36 -7.04
N PRO A 83 -1.97 -19.33 -7.84
CA PRO A 83 -1.24 -19.74 -9.03
C PRO A 83 -1.14 -18.57 -10.01
N ARG A 84 0.03 -18.43 -10.63
CA ARG A 84 0.24 -17.50 -11.72
C ARG A 84 -0.37 -18.11 -12.98
N ASP A 85 -1.42 -17.49 -13.49
CA ASP A 85 -2.21 -17.95 -14.62
C ASP A 85 -2.68 -16.75 -15.48
N GLU A 86 -3.47 -17.04 -16.50
CA GLU A 86 -4.00 -16.03 -17.42
C GLU A 86 -4.84 -14.92 -16.76
N TYR A 87 -5.37 -15.18 -15.56
CA TYR A 87 -6.16 -14.18 -14.80
C TYR A 87 -5.30 -13.31 -13.91
N SER A 88 -4.17 -13.80 -13.46
CA SER A 88 -3.30 -13.14 -12.50
C SER A 88 -2.03 -12.54 -13.10
N GLU A 89 -1.64 -12.95 -14.31
CA GLU A 89 -0.35 -12.55 -14.91
C GLU A 89 -0.17 -11.03 -14.95
N ASP A 90 -1.17 -10.29 -15.41
CA ASP A 90 -1.08 -8.84 -15.48
C ASP A 90 -1.03 -8.18 -14.08
N PHE A 91 -1.73 -8.75 -13.10
CA PHE A 91 -1.64 -8.31 -11.71
C PHE A 91 -0.26 -8.55 -11.11
N TYR A 92 0.40 -9.65 -11.44
CA TYR A 92 1.79 -9.88 -11.00
C TYR A 92 2.77 -8.90 -11.64
N LEU A 93 2.63 -8.62 -12.94
CA LEU A 93 3.44 -7.60 -13.60
C LEU A 93 3.23 -6.22 -12.96
N MET A 94 1.99 -5.87 -12.64
CA MET A 94 1.67 -4.65 -11.91
C MET A 94 2.29 -4.63 -10.52
N TYR A 95 2.24 -5.75 -9.79
CA TYR A 95 2.91 -5.89 -8.49
C TYR A 95 4.39 -5.58 -8.61
N GLU A 96 5.09 -6.19 -9.57
CA GLU A 96 6.53 -5.98 -9.80
C GLU A 96 6.84 -4.51 -10.14
N GLN A 97 6.03 -3.87 -10.98
CA GLN A 97 6.16 -2.45 -11.31
C GLN A 97 6.04 -1.57 -10.06
N VAL A 98 5.00 -1.78 -9.26
CA VAL A 98 4.74 -1.00 -8.05
C VAL A 98 5.85 -1.21 -7.01
N ILE A 99 6.24 -2.46 -6.76
CA ILE A 99 7.34 -2.77 -5.82
C ILE A 99 8.64 -2.11 -6.24
N ASN A 100 8.99 -2.16 -7.53
CA ASN A 100 10.21 -1.53 -8.01
C ASN A 100 10.17 -0.02 -7.86
N SER A 101 9.02 0.61 -8.09
CA SER A 101 8.86 2.05 -7.83
C SER A 101 9.02 2.40 -6.35
N VAL A 102 8.37 1.65 -5.45
CA VAL A 102 8.52 1.85 -4.01
C VAL A 102 9.97 1.66 -3.56
N LYS A 103 10.66 0.63 -4.07
CA LYS A 103 12.09 0.41 -3.77
C LYS A 103 12.96 1.59 -4.20
N LYS A 104 12.71 2.20 -5.36
CA LYS A 104 13.40 3.44 -5.78
C LYS A 104 13.17 4.57 -4.78
N CYS A 105 11.93 4.81 -4.37
CA CYS A 105 11.61 5.81 -3.36
C CYS A 105 12.34 5.52 -2.03
N MET A 106 12.40 4.25 -1.62
CA MET A 106 13.05 3.83 -0.38
C MET A 106 14.56 4.00 -0.39
N THR A 107 15.25 3.98 -1.53
CA THR A 107 16.68 4.28 -1.59
C THR A 107 17.01 5.70 -1.14
N HIS A 108 16.06 6.62 -1.27
CA HIS A 108 16.13 7.98 -0.76
C HIS A 108 15.55 8.10 0.66
N TYR A 109 14.36 7.54 0.88
CA TYR A 109 13.62 7.64 2.14
C TYR A 109 14.36 7.03 3.34
N ASN A 110 14.88 5.81 3.18
CA ASN A 110 15.47 5.06 4.30
C ASN A 110 16.67 5.76 4.94
N PRO A 111 17.68 6.25 4.19
CA PRO A 111 18.81 6.97 4.78
C PRO A 111 18.39 8.24 5.52
N LEU A 112 17.44 9.00 4.99
CA LEU A 112 16.96 10.24 5.61
C LEU A 112 16.25 9.98 6.94
N ASN A 113 15.63 8.82 7.09
CA ASN A 113 14.90 8.43 8.29
C ASN A 113 15.70 7.45 9.17
N TYR A 114 17.00 7.30 8.94
CA TYR A 114 17.88 6.40 9.68
C TYR A 114 17.39 4.95 9.72
N LEU A 115 16.69 4.52 8.68
CA LEU A 115 16.22 3.17 8.52
C LEU A 115 17.28 2.30 7.83
N GLY A 116 17.42 1.07 8.30
CA GLY A 116 18.18 0.03 7.60
C GLY A 116 17.42 -0.50 6.38
N ALA A 117 17.94 -1.59 5.81
CA ALA A 117 17.29 -2.25 4.69
C ALA A 117 15.86 -2.71 5.05
N ILE A 118 14.93 -2.46 4.15
CA ILE A 118 13.59 -3.03 4.17
C ILE A 118 13.62 -4.25 3.25
N ASN A 119 13.38 -5.44 3.80
CA ASN A 119 13.54 -6.70 3.10
C ASN A 119 12.23 -7.38 2.74
N TYR A 120 11.15 -7.05 3.46
CA TYR A 120 9.86 -7.72 3.34
C TYR A 120 8.82 -6.75 2.80
N PHE A 121 8.21 -7.15 1.69
CA PHE A 121 7.15 -6.42 1.02
C PHE A 121 5.91 -7.32 0.99
N GLU A 122 4.82 -6.86 1.58
CA GLU A 122 3.56 -7.59 1.55
C GLU A 122 2.90 -7.60 0.17
N CYS A 123 1.73 -8.22 0.11
CA CYS A 123 0.83 -8.04 -1.02
C CYS A 123 0.49 -6.56 -1.18
N ILE A 124 0.25 -6.14 -2.41
CA ILE A 124 -0.38 -4.85 -2.65
C ILE A 124 -1.88 -5.01 -2.40
N ASN A 125 -2.39 -4.25 -1.44
CA ASN A 125 -3.82 -4.14 -1.21
C ASN A 125 -4.33 -2.99 -2.10
N ILE A 126 -5.08 -3.34 -3.12
CA ILE A 126 -5.73 -2.35 -3.99
C ILE A 126 -7.06 -2.00 -3.36
N VAL A 127 -7.25 -0.72 -3.06
CA VAL A 127 -8.42 -0.20 -2.36
C VAL A 127 -9.17 0.76 -3.27
N ARG A 128 -10.49 0.65 -3.26
CA ARG A 128 -11.41 1.49 -4.01
C ARG A 128 -12.39 2.14 -3.05
N TYR A 129 -12.48 3.48 -3.12
CA TYR A 129 -13.41 4.30 -2.37
C TYR A 129 -14.37 4.99 -3.32
N GLY A 130 -15.67 4.80 -3.10
CA GLY A 130 -16.74 5.56 -3.76
C GLY A 130 -17.26 6.67 -2.87
N ALA A 131 -18.34 7.33 -3.29
CA ALA A 131 -18.98 8.42 -2.56
C ALA A 131 -19.29 8.07 -1.10
N GLY A 132 -18.83 8.89 -0.17
CA GLY A 132 -19.00 8.70 1.28
C GLY A 132 -18.20 7.53 1.86
N GLU A 133 -17.32 6.88 1.11
CA GLU A 133 -16.47 5.80 1.61
C GLU A 133 -15.17 6.35 2.20
N PHE A 134 -14.67 5.68 3.25
CA PHE A 134 -13.58 6.18 4.09
C PHE A 134 -12.87 5.05 4.83
N PHE A 135 -11.74 5.40 5.48
CA PHE A 135 -11.12 4.60 6.53
C PHE A 135 -10.72 5.53 7.68
N LYS A 136 -11.32 5.31 8.87
CA LYS A 136 -11.05 6.13 10.07
C LYS A 136 -9.59 6.01 10.51
N ILE A 137 -9.22 6.84 11.47
CA ILE A 137 -7.86 6.88 12.03
C ILE A 137 -7.44 5.50 12.52
N HIS A 138 -6.31 5.03 12.00
CA HIS A 138 -5.70 3.74 12.31
C HIS A 138 -4.17 3.82 12.20
N THR A 139 -3.51 2.76 12.60
CA THR A 139 -2.09 2.50 12.36
C THR A 139 -1.95 1.27 11.50
N ASP A 140 -0.93 1.23 10.65
CA ASP A 140 -0.64 0.05 9.83
C ASP A 140 0.22 -0.97 10.59
N ASP A 141 1.01 -0.54 11.59
CA ASP A 141 1.73 -1.46 12.47
C ASP A 141 0.85 -1.92 13.62
N GLY A 142 0.75 -3.22 13.78
CA GLY A 142 -0.03 -3.85 14.83
C GLY A 142 -0.08 -5.36 14.70
N GLU A 143 -0.86 -6.01 15.55
CA GLU A 143 -1.15 -7.42 15.41
C GLU A 143 -2.34 -7.64 14.48
N PRO A 144 -2.29 -8.61 13.56
CA PRO A 144 -1.19 -9.55 13.30
C PRO A 144 -0.14 -9.04 12.31
N TYR A 145 -0.29 -7.81 11.81
CA TYR A 145 0.55 -7.25 10.75
C TYR A 145 1.66 -6.40 11.33
N ARG A 146 2.91 -6.69 10.91
CA ARG A 146 4.05 -5.86 11.22
C ARG A 146 4.37 -4.97 10.02
N CYS A 147 4.50 -3.68 10.29
CA CYS A 147 4.83 -2.71 9.28
C CYS A 147 5.84 -1.71 9.82
N THR A 148 6.97 -1.55 9.15
CA THR A 148 7.97 -0.53 9.51
C THR A 148 7.68 0.76 8.75
N VAL A 149 7.43 0.66 7.44
CA VAL A 149 7.08 1.79 6.57
C VAL A 149 5.81 1.43 5.81
N SER A 150 4.82 2.30 5.93
CA SER A 150 3.60 2.25 5.14
C SER A 150 3.80 3.02 3.85
N CYS A 151 3.37 2.42 2.74
CA CYS A 151 3.44 3.02 1.42
C CYS A 151 2.04 3.07 0.82
N VAL A 152 1.54 4.27 0.54
CA VAL A 152 0.23 4.46 -0.07
C VAL A 152 0.39 5.15 -1.43
N GLY A 153 0.05 4.43 -2.50
CA GLY A 153 0.10 4.95 -3.87
C GLY A 153 -1.28 5.39 -4.36
N TYR A 154 -1.30 6.42 -5.19
CA TYR A 154 -2.52 7.02 -5.71
C TYR A 154 -2.49 7.08 -7.24
N PRO A 155 -3.11 6.11 -7.93
CA PRO A 155 -3.07 6.07 -9.39
C PRO A 155 -4.00 7.10 -10.05
N ASN A 156 -4.89 7.75 -9.30
CA ASN A 156 -5.79 8.78 -9.81
C ASN A 156 -6.08 9.88 -8.78
N ASP A 157 -6.60 11.00 -9.27
CA ASP A 157 -7.00 12.18 -8.48
C ASP A 157 -8.32 12.81 -8.94
N ASN A 158 -9.04 12.17 -9.85
CA ASN A 158 -10.30 12.64 -10.41
C ASN A 158 -11.51 12.36 -9.50
N TYR A 159 -11.39 12.79 -8.24
CA TYR A 159 -12.41 12.72 -7.19
C TYR A 159 -12.23 13.88 -6.22
N GLU A 160 -13.29 14.25 -5.48
CA GLU A 160 -13.21 15.25 -4.41
C GLU A 160 -13.18 14.59 -3.03
N GLY A 161 -12.63 15.28 -2.04
CA GLY A 161 -12.36 14.69 -0.73
C GLY A 161 -11.27 13.63 -0.78
N GLY A 162 -11.38 12.58 0.01
CA GLY A 162 -10.48 11.43 -0.02
C GLY A 162 -9.04 11.72 0.39
N GLU A 163 -8.80 12.81 1.13
CA GLU A 163 -7.46 13.17 1.58
C GLU A 163 -6.87 12.12 2.52
N LEU A 164 -5.55 12.06 2.57
CA LEU A 164 -4.80 11.35 3.60
C LEU A 164 -4.54 12.33 4.75
N TYR A 165 -5.02 11.99 5.95
CA TYR A 165 -4.92 12.87 7.12
C TYR A 165 -4.11 12.25 8.25
N PHE A 166 -3.07 12.95 8.69
CA PHE A 166 -2.23 12.61 9.83
C PHE A 166 -2.52 13.58 10.99
N PRO A 167 -3.39 13.24 11.95
CA PRO A 167 -3.87 14.17 12.97
C PRO A 167 -2.77 14.67 13.92
N LYS A 168 -1.77 13.84 14.22
CA LYS A 168 -0.66 14.22 15.10
C LYS A 168 0.19 15.35 14.53
N PHE A 169 0.25 15.46 13.20
CA PHE A 169 1.03 16.48 12.48
C PHE A 169 0.13 17.59 11.92
N ASN A 170 -1.19 17.46 12.05
CA ASN A 170 -2.17 18.32 11.39
C ASN A 170 -1.93 18.44 9.87
N VAL A 171 -1.50 17.35 9.26
CA VAL A 171 -1.25 17.25 7.81
C VAL A 171 -2.45 16.60 7.16
N LYS A 172 -3.08 17.31 6.24
CA LYS A 172 -4.16 16.82 5.38
C LYS A 172 -3.71 16.95 3.94
N TYR A 173 -3.39 15.83 3.33
CA TYR A 173 -2.83 15.77 1.99
C TYR A 173 -3.86 15.30 0.98
N LYS A 174 -4.13 16.12 -0.05
CA LYS A 174 -4.91 15.72 -1.23
C LYS A 174 -3.97 15.06 -2.24
N PRO A 175 -4.03 13.75 -2.43
CA PRO A 175 -3.13 13.06 -3.35
C PRO A 175 -3.37 13.47 -4.79
N LYS A 176 -2.30 13.46 -5.59
CA LYS A 176 -2.32 13.61 -7.04
C LYS A 176 -2.10 12.26 -7.71
N ALA A 177 -2.60 12.13 -8.92
CA ALA A 177 -2.35 10.95 -9.73
C ALA A 177 -0.84 10.72 -9.89
N GLY A 178 -0.39 9.51 -9.59
CA GLY A 178 1.02 9.13 -9.65
C GLY A 178 1.80 9.24 -8.33
N ASP A 179 1.20 9.77 -7.26
CA ASP A 179 1.90 9.92 -5.98
C ASP A 179 2.06 8.61 -5.24
N PHE A 180 3.21 8.49 -4.54
CA PHE A 180 3.38 7.59 -3.39
C PHE A 180 3.65 8.39 -2.12
N VAL A 181 2.92 8.09 -1.05
CA VAL A 181 3.20 8.60 0.29
C VAL A 181 3.87 7.50 1.10
N LEU A 182 5.05 7.79 1.64
CA LEU A 182 5.78 6.92 2.56
C LEU A 182 5.79 7.54 3.95
N SER A 183 5.47 6.74 4.96
CA SER A 183 5.52 7.17 6.37
C SER A 183 5.86 6.00 7.29
N PRO A 184 6.46 6.26 8.47
CA PRO A 184 6.55 5.24 9.50
C PRO A 184 5.17 4.76 9.93
N SER A 185 5.05 3.50 10.33
CA SER A 185 3.75 2.87 10.58
C SER A 185 3.29 2.91 12.04
N THR A 186 4.09 3.50 12.92
CA THR A 186 3.81 3.52 14.37
C THR A 186 2.64 4.44 14.73
N TYR A 187 2.18 4.36 15.99
CA TYR A 187 1.04 5.13 16.52
C TYR A 187 1.19 6.65 16.36
N VAL A 188 2.40 7.17 16.25
CA VAL A 188 2.65 8.60 16.01
C VAL A 188 2.16 9.01 14.61
N TYR A 189 2.21 8.09 13.66
CA TYR A 189 1.81 8.27 12.26
C TYR A 189 0.45 7.67 11.96
N ALA A 190 -0.40 7.54 13.01
CA ALA A 190 -1.80 7.18 12.80
C ALA A 190 -2.46 8.14 11.80
N HIS A 191 -3.21 7.59 10.86
CA HIS A 191 -3.77 8.34 9.75
C HIS A 191 -5.16 7.83 9.36
N SER A 192 -5.87 8.60 8.54
CA SER A 192 -7.16 8.24 7.96
C SER A 192 -7.17 8.49 6.46
N ALA A 193 -8.01 7.75 5.75
CA ALA A 193 -8.48 8.13 4.43
C ALA A 193 -9.83 8.83 4.62
N GLU A 194 -9.87 10.13 4.36
CA GLU A 194 -11.07 10.94 4.51
C GLU A 194 -12.12 10.54 3.48
N PRO A 195 -13.40 10.83 3.71
CA PRO A 195 -14.47 10.47 2.78
C PRO A 195 -14.28 11.09 1.39
N VAL A 196 -14.58 10.31 0.35
CA VAL A 196 -14.80 10.84 -0.99
C VAL A 196 -16.13 11.59 -0.98
N THR A 197 -16.16 12.83 -1.49
CA THR A 197 -17.31 13.73 -1.32
C THR A 197 -18.14 13.95 -2.59
N ASP A 198 -17.70 13.40 -3.70
CA ASP A 198 -18.41 13.43 -4.99
C ASP A 198 -18.70 12.00 -5.50
N ASP A 199 -19.19 11.87 -6.72
CA ASP A 199 -19.44 10.58 -7.38
C ASP A 199 -18.17 9.95 -7.99
N GLY A 200 -17.00 10.59 -7.82
CA GLY A 200 -15.71 10.09 -8.26
C GLY A 200 -15.30 8.82 -7.50
N ILE A 201 -14.36 8.09 -8.08
CA ILE A 201 -13.81 6.88 -7.47
C ILE A 201 -12.33 7.11 -7.18
N LYS A 202 -11.96 7.00 -5.93
CA LYS A 202 -10.56 6.99 -5.49
C LYS A 202 -10.03 5.58 -5.50
N TYR A 203 -8.89 5.37 -6.17
CA TYR A 203 -8.09 4.17 -6.05
C TYR A 203 -6.84 4.43 -5.21
N SER A 204 -6.41 3.46 -4.44
CA SER A 204 -5.13 3.50 -3.76
C SER A 204 -4.47 2.12 -3.70
N PHE A 205 -3.15 2.10 -3.74
CA PHE A 205 -2.31 0.95 -3.45
C PHE A 205 -1.79 1.07 -2.03
N VAL A 206 -2.09 0.11 -1.19
CA VAL A 206 -1.54 0.05 0.17
C VAL A 206 -0.55 -1.10 0.22
N LEU A 207 0.69 -0.77 0.54
CA LEU A 207 1.78 -1.72 0.68
C LEU A 207 2.42 -1.53 2.04
N MET A 208 2.40 -2.59 2.83
CA MET A 208 3.11 -2.65 4.10
C MET A 208 4.49 -3.26 3.89
N THR A 209 5.49 -2.66 4.51
CA THR A 209 6.87 -3.12 4.39
C THR A 209 7.51 -3.29 5.75
N ASP A 210 8.36 -4.31 5.89
CA ASP A 210 8.98 -4.62 7.17
C ASP A 210 10.46 -4.99 7.01
N ARG A 211 11.20 -4.80 8.09
CA ARG A 211 12.60 -5.19 8.23
C ARG A 211 12.81 -6.38 9.17
N ASN A 212 11.78 -6.81 9.88
CA ASN A 212 11.88 -7.83 10.91
C ASN A 212 11.79 -9.24 10.32
N GLU A 213 12.93 -9.90 10.11
CA GLU A 213 13.00 -11.26 9.60
C GLU A 213 12.27 -12.29 10.47
N PHE A 214 12.16 -12.06 11.79
CA PHE A 214 11.49 -12.99 12.69
C PHE A 214 9.97 -13.06 12.47
N ALA A 215 9.39 -12.02 11.88
CA ALA A 215 7.99 -12.03 11.52
C ALA A 215 7.71 -12.74 10.18
N HIS A 216 8.78 -13.07 9.41
CA HIS A 216 8.69 -13.58 8.03
C HIS A 216 9.58 -14.82 7.85
N ARG A 217 9.39 -15.83 8.69
CA ARG A 217 10.31 -16.98 8.77
C ARG A 217 10.30 -17.95 7.60
N ASN A 218 9.30 -17.92 6.75
CA ASN A 218 9.10 -18.93 5.70
C ASN A 218 9.60 -18.51 4.34
N ASP A 219 10.56 -17.59 4.24
CA ASP A 219 11.07 -17.04 2.98
C ASP A 219 9.96 -16.44 2.07
N SER A 220 8.76 -16.36 2.61
CA SER A 220 7.65 -15.71 1.96
C SER A 220 7.70 -14.22 2.23
N PRO A 221 7.76 -13.38 1.22
CA PRO A 221 7.65 -11.95 1.40
C PRO A 221 6.24 -11.54 1.85
N THR A 222 5.30 -12.47 1.84
CA THR A 222 3.91 -12.24 2.24
C THR A 222 3.76 -12.50 3.72
N TYR A 223 3.42 -11.45 4.44
CA TYR A 223 3.05 -11.57 5.82
C TYR A 223 1.74 -12.36 5.98
N HIS A 224 1.74 -13.40 6.80
CA HIS A 224 0.60 -14.27 7.01
C HIS A 224 0.24 -14.32 8.50
N PRO A 225 -1.02 -14.09 8.90
CA PRO A 225 -1.42 -14.13 10.32
C PRO A 225 -1.08 -15.45 11.03
N VAL A 226 -1.14 -16.57 10.29
CA VAL A 226 -0.75 -17.89 10.80
C VAL A 226 0.75 -17.95 11.11
N ASP A 227 1.56 -17.40 10.21
CA ASP A 227 3.02 -17.35 10.36
C ASP A 227 3.43 -16.49 11.55
N PHE A 228 2.74 -15.37 11.74
CA PHE A 228 2.93 -14.52 12.92
C PHE A 228 2.69 -15.29 14.20
N ARG A 229 1.60 -16.04 14.32
CA ARG A 229 1.28 -16.84 15.51
C ARG A 229 2.34 -17.92 15.77
N GLN A 230 2.79 -18.59 14.72
CA GLN A 230 3.85 -19.59 14.81
C GLN A 230 5.18 -18.96 15.22
N ALA A 231 5.53 -17.82 14.60
CA ALA A 231 6.78 -17.12 14.87
C ALA A 231 6.88 -16.63 16.33
N HIS A 232 5.77 -16.23 16.91
CA HIS A 232 5.73 -15.68 18.27
C HIS A 232 5.26 -16.70 19.34
N GLY A 233 5.09 -17.97 18.98
CA GLY A 233 4.68 -19.02 19.92
C GLY A 233 3.27 -18.82 20.51
N VAL A 234 2.46 -17.97 19.91
CA VAL A 234 1.07 -17.79 20.30
C VAL A 234 0.30 -18.99 19.77
N GLY A 235 0.14 -19.98 20.62
CA GLY A 235 -0.59 -21.21 20.27
C GLY A 235 -2.01 -20.89 19.81
N SER A 236 -2.45 -21.67 18.83
CA SER A 236 -3.88 -21.77 18.50
C SER A 236 -4.62 -22.34 19.70
N ASN A 237 -5.39 -21.52 20.39
CA ASN A 237 -6.47 -22.00 21.22
C ASN A 237 -7.73 -22.15 20.37
#